data_600c12b51a79050da72bd72d08c53bb1
#
_entry.id   600c12b51a79050da72bd72d08c53bb1
#
_cell.length_a   1.000
_cell.length_b   1.000
_cell.length_c   1.000
_cell.angle_alpha   90.00
_cell.angle_beta   90.00
_cell.angle_gamma   90.00
#
_symmetry.space_group_name_H-M   'P 1'
#
loop_
_entity.id
_entity.type
_entity.pdbx_description
1 polymer ?
#
loop_
_entity_poly.entity_id
_entity_poly.type
_entity_poly.pdbx_seq_one_letter_code
_entity_poly.pdbx_strand_id
1 'polypeptide(L)'
;MKKAIILFNLGGPDKLENVQPFLFNLFNDPAILNLPTFFRYPLAKLISNRRAPTAKKIYQELGGSSPILKLTEEQSIALEQKLNNDDKNSEYKCFIVMRCWHPRAEEVVNFVRNFNPDEIILMPLYPQYSAATSGSSIKEWRDICKKNKLEIKTNTICCYPTDDNFVLAHKEEIIKKINNLENFKLIFSAHGLPEKNIKKGDPYQWQVEQSVDKIVKSLKIKDLDWILSYQSRVGPLKWIGPSTEDIIVENSKLGKHIVLVPIAFVSEHSETLVELDIEYKELADKNGCTNYTRVPALGTNENYIKTMADLIIKKQDYNFNGDLFPPKIQCPNQFTKCPCLNYE
;
A
#
# COMPACT_ATOMS: atom_id res chain seq x y z
N MET A 1 -0.46 25.01 16.39
CA MET A 1 -1.67 24.15 16.25
C MET A 1 -1.26 22.69 16.48
N LYS A 2 -2.12 21.90 17.14
CA LYS A 2 -1.90 20.46 17.28
C LYS A 2 -2.52 19.72 16.11
N LYS A 3 -1.76 18.86 15.43
CA LYS A 3 -2.24 18.10 14.26
C LYS A 3 -1.99 16.61 14.48
N ALA A 4 -3.06 15.83 14.43
CA ALA A 4 -2.99 14.36 14.48
C ALA A 4 -2.91 13.80 13.05
N ILE A 5 -1.88 13.03 12.77
CA ILE A 5 -1.69 12.34 11.50
C ILE A 5 -2.07 10.88 11.67
N ILE A 6 -3.08 10.42 10.95
CA ILE A 6 -3.55 9.03 11.01
C ILE A 6 -2.94 8.26 9.85
N LEU A 7 -1.99 7.41 10.15
CA LEU A 7 -1.32 6.54 9.17
C LEU A 7 -2.09 5.23 9.03
N PHE A 8 -2.65 4.97 7.85
CA PHE A 8 -3.37 3.73 7.57
C PHE A 8 -2.46 2.70 6.90
N ASN A 9 -2.49 1.48 7.42
CA ASN A 9 -1.88 0.33 6.78
C ASN A 9 -2.76 -0.92 6.97
N LEU A 10 -2.45 -2.01 6.25
CA LEU A 10 -3.26 -3.24 6.27
C LEU A 10 -3.21 -3.91 7.65
N GLY A 11 -2.04 -3.95 8.26
CA GLY A 11 -1.76 -4.76 9.43
C GLY A 11 -1.37 -6.19 9.08
N GLY A 12 -0.95 -6.92 10.10
CA GLY A 12 -0.57 -8.32 9.98
C GLY A 12 -0.49 -8.97 11.36
N PRO A 13 -0.53 -10.31 11.44
CA PRO A 13 -0.54 -11.00 12.72
C PRO A 13 0.79 -10.82 13.46
N ASP A 14 0.71 -10.53 14.74
CA ASP A 14 1.84 -10.35 15.65
C ASP A 14 2.39 -11.68 16.22
N LYS A 15 1.67 -12.78 15.99
CA LYS A 15 2.08 -14.16 16.35
C LYS A 15 1.25 -15.18 15.57
N LEU A 16 1.71 -16.42 15.53
CA LEU A 16 1.10 -17.50 14.73
C LEU A 16 -0.34 -17.82 15.12
N GLU A 17 -0.71 -17.71 16.40
CA GLU A 17 -2.09 -17.93 16.85
C GLU A 17 -3.05 -16.91 16.25
N ASN A 18 -2.56 -15.70 15.96
CA ASN A 18 -3.35 -14.58 15.46
C ASN A 18 -3.49 -14.55 13.91
N VAL A 19 -2.87 -15.50 13.21
CA VAL A 19 -3.00 -15.60 11.74
C VAL A 19 -4.44 -15.83 11.31
N GLN A 20 -5.18 -16.75 11.94
CA GLN A 20 -6.57 -17.03 11.57
C GLN A 20 -7.50 -15.84 11.90
N PRO A 21 -7.44 -15.21 13.09
CA PRO A 21 -8.20 -14.00 13.37
C PRO A 21 -7.89 -12.83 12.44
N PHE A 22 -6.62 -12.62 12.07
CA PHE A 22 -6.21 -11.63 11.08
C PHE A 22 -6.89 -11.90 9.71
N LEU A 23 -6.78 -13.13 9.22
CA LEU A 23 -7.43 -13.53 7.95
C LEU A 23 -8.96 -13.38 8.02
N PHE A 24 -9.57 -13.67 9.17
CA PHE A 24 -10.98 -13.45 9.35
C PHE A 24 -11.35 -11.97 9.21
N ASN A 25 -10.60 -11.07 9.84
CA ASN A 25 -10.81 -9.63 9.71
C ASN A 25 -10.67 -9.16 8.26
N LEU A 26 -9.64 -9.66 7.57
CA LEU A 26 -9.41 -9.36 6.16
C LEU A 26 -10.59 -9.79 5.28
N PHE A 27 -11.04 -11.04 5.38
CA PHE A 27 -12.15 -11.54 4.55
C PHE A 27 -13.51 -11.04 5.00
N ASN A 28 -13.66 -10.59 6.25
CA ASN A 28 -14.91 -9.99 6.73
C ASN A 28 -15.03 -8.49 6.36
N ASP A 29 -14.04 -7.93 5.67
CA ASP A 29 -14.15 -6.58 5.11
C ASP A 29 -15.14 -6.56 3.94
N PRO A 30 -16.21 -5.69 3.97
CA PRO A 30 -17.13 -5.54 2.85
C PRO A 30 -16.48 -5.05 1.55
N ALA A 31 -15.32 -4.40 1.65
CA ALA A 31 -14.55 -3.98 0.48
C ALA A 31 -13.84 -5.17 -0.20
N ILE A 32 -13.55 -6.24 0.53
CA ILE A 32 -12.95 -7.49 0.02
C ILE A 32 -14.05 -8.47 -0.42
N LEU A 33 -14.97 -8.82 0.50
CA LEU A 33 -16.13 -9.64 0.20
C LEU A 33 -17.41 -8.78 0.21
N ASN A 34 -17.76 -8.25 -0.96
CA ASN A 34 -18.94 -7.39 -1.12
C ASN A 34 -20.24 -8.21 -1.04
N LEU A 35 -20.54 -8.67 0.16
CA LEU A 35 -21.74 -9.44 0.50
C LEU A 35 -22.42 -8.82 1.74
N PRO A 36 -23.75 -8.94 1.90
CA PRO A 36 -24.41 -8.63 3.16
C PRO A 36 -23.76 -9.36 4.33
N THR A 37 -23.70 -8.71 5.50
CA THR A 37 -22.99 -9.23 6.70
C THR A 37 -23.40 -10.65 7.07
N PHE A 38 -24.68 -10.99 6.93
CA PHE A 38 -25.21 -12.33 7.22
C PHE A 38 -24.55 -13.43 6.40
N PHE A 39 -24.22 -13.18 5.12
CA PHE A 39 -23.51 -14.13 4.25
C PHE A 39 -21.98 -13.97 4.35
N ARG A 40 -21.50 -12.75 4.51
CA ARG A 40 -20.08 -12.46 4.58
C ARG A 40 -19.41 -13.07 5.81
N TYR A 41 -20.02 -12.94 6.98
CA TYR A 41 -19.45 -13.44 8.24
C TYR A 41 -19.14 -14.96 8.21
N PRO A 42 -20.11 -15.86 7.92
CA PRO A 42 -19.81 -17.30 7.86
C PRO A 42 -18.83 -17.65 6.74
N LEU A 43 -18.91 -16.96 5.59
CA LEU A 43 -17.98 -17.19 4.47
C LEU A 43 -16.55 -16.76 4.84
N ALA A 44 -16.37 -15.61 5.47
CA ALA A 44 -15.07 -15.14 5.96
C ALA A 44 -14.47 -16.12 6.99
N LYS A 45 -15.30 -16.66 7.91
CA LYS A 45 -14.86 -17.67 8.87
C LYS A 45 -14.41 -18.97 8.19
N LEU A 46 -15.16 -19.42 7.18
CA LEU A 46 -14.79 -20.62 6.41
C LEU A 46 -13.47 -20.42 5.64
N ILE A 47 -13.33 -19.29 4.94
CA ILE A 47 -12.13 -18.99 4.15
C ILE A 47 -10.92 -18.85 5.08
N SER A 48 -11.03 -18.08 6.16
CA SER A 48 -9.93 -17.86 7.11
C SER A 48 -9.46 -19.17 7.75
N ASN A 49 -10.38 -20.05 8.16
CA ASN A 49 -10.03 -21.36 8.70
C ASN A 49 -9.28 -22.23 7.69
N ARG A 50 -9.72 -22.25 6.42
CA ARG A 50 -9.06 -23.04 5.35
C ARG A 50 -7.69 -22.51 4.99
N ARG A 51 -7.51 -21.19 5.01
CA ARG A 51 -6.24 -20.55 4.62
C ARG A 51 -5.24 -20.44 5.76
N ALA A 52 -5.68 -20.49 7.01
CA ALA A 52 -4.81 -20.31 8.18
C ALA A 52 -3.61 -21.30 8.23
N PRO A 53 -3.75 -22.61 7.92
CA PRO A 53 -2.58 -23.51 7.95
C PRO A 53 -1.47 -23.11 6.96
N THR A 54 -1.85 -22.73 5.73
CA THR A 54 -0.89 -22.27 4.71
C THR A 54 -0.28 -20.92 5.11
N ALA A 55 -1.11 -19.97 5.54
CA ALA A 55 -0.62 -18.66 5.99
C ALA A 55 0.30 -18.77 7.21
N LYS A 56 0.05 -19.68 8.16
CA LYS A 56 0.94 -19.91 9.29
C LYS A 56 2.34 -20.35 8.85
N LYS A 57 2.45 -21.19 7.82
CA LYS A 57 3.76 -21.56 7.26
C LYS A 57 4.49 -20.36 6.69
N ILE A 58 3.78 -19.49 5.95
CA ILE A 58 4.33 -18.24 5.42
C ILE A 58 4.87 -17.36 6.56
N TYR A 59 4.08 -17.15 7.63
CA TYR A 59 4.54 -16.37 8.79
C TYR A 59 5.65 -17.06 9.60
N GLN A 60 5.77 -18.39 9.58
CA GLN A 60 6.90 -19.10 10.15
C GLN A 60 8.23 -18.74 9.49
N GLU A 61 8.26 -18.59 8.15
CA GLU A 61 9.43 -18.11 7.42
C GLU A 61 9.86 -16.69 7.83
N LEU A 62 8.92 -15.90 8.37
CA LEU A 62 9.16 -14.54 8.89
C LEU A 62 9.49 -14.49 10.39
N GLY A 63 9.76 -15.63 11.02
CA GLY A 63 10.00 -15.69 12.47
C GLY A 63 8.74 -15.67 13.33
N GLY A 64 7.56 -15.98 12.77
CA GLY A 64 6.30 -16.17 13.48
C GLY A 64 5.36 -14.96 13.53
N SER A 65 5.75 -13.82 12.96
CA SER A 65 4.95 -12.58 12.97
C SER A 65 5.15 -11.76 11.69
N SER A 66 4.24 -10.81 11.44
CA SER A 66 4.40 -9.83 10.38
C SER A 66 5.29 -8.67 10.86
N PRO A 67 6.27 -8.20 10.08
CA PRO A 67 7.06 -7.03 10.43
C PRO A 67 6.32 -5.70 10.20
N ILE A 68 5.14 -5.71 9.58
CA ILE A 68 4.47 -4.51 9.06
C ILE A 68 4.19 -3.46 10.14
N LEU A 69 3.83 -3.85 11.37
CA LEU A 69 3.58 -2.89 12.44
C LEU A 69 4.87 -2.18 12.83
N LYS A 70 5.95 -2.92 13.11
CA LYS A 70 7.25 -2.36 13.47
C LYS A 70 7.77 -1.39 12.39
N LEU A 71 7.68 -1.78 11.12
CA LEU A 71 8.13 -0.94 10.01
C LEU A 71 7.25 0.30 9.83
N THR A 72 5.95 0.20 10.12
CA THR A 72 5.04 1.36 10.13
C THR A 72 5.36 2.29 11.32
N GLU A 73 5.76 1.76 12.47
CA GLU A 73 6.22 2.56 13.61
C GLU A 73 7.50 3.34 13.26
N GLU A 74 8.45 2.72 12.58
CA GLU A 74 9.67 3.38 12.09
C GLU A 74 9.32 4.53 11.12
N GLN A 75 8.39 4.30 10.17
CA GLN A 75 7.88 5.34 9.26
C GLN A 75 7.17 6.46 10.02
N SER A 76 6.36 6.11 11.01
CA SER A 76 5.64 7.05 11.87
C SER A 76 6.59 7.98 12.62
N ILE A 77 7.63 7.43 13.24
CA ILE A 77 8.66 8.18 13.96
C ILE A 77 9.41 9.13 13.02
N ALA A 78 9.87 8.62 11.87
CA ALA A 78 10.59 9.41 10.88
C ALA A 78 9.74 10.56 10.33
N LEU A 79 8.47 10.31 10.05
CA LEU A 79 7.54 11.33 9.58
C LEU A 79 7.24 12.39 10.65
N GLU A 80 6.97 11.97 11.89
CA GLU A 80 6.70 12.89 13.01
C GLU A 80 7.89 13.82 13.26
N GLN A 81 9.11 13.28 13.27
CA GLN A 81 10.34 14.05 13.39
C GLN A 81 10.49 15.05 12.23
N LYS A 82 10.26 14.62 11.00
CA LYS A 82 10.35 15.47 9.81
C LYS A 82 9.35 16.63 9.87
N LEU A 83 8.08 16.32 10.18
CA LEU A 83 7.01 17.32 10.28
C LEU A 83 7.32 18.39 11.35
N ASN A 84 7.72 17.96 12.54
CA ASN A 84 8.05 18.87 13.65
C ASN A 84 9.36 19.65 13.41
N ASN A 85 10.23 19.17 12.52
CA ASN A 85 11.42 19.91 12.09
C ASN A 85 11.10 20.94 11.01
N ASP A 86 10.25 20.62 10.06
CA ASP A 86 9.96 21.45 8.90
C ASP A 86 8.90 22.54 9.18
N ASP A 87 7.94 22.31 10.09
CA ASP A 87 6.91 23.27 10.49
C ASP A 87 6.97 23.53 12.02
N LYS A 88 7.61 24.61 12.41
CA LYS A 88 7.74 25.02 13.83
C LYS A 88 6.47 25.68 14.41
N ASN A 89 5.45 25.95 13.60
CA ASN A 89 4.20 26.58 14.03
C ASN A 89 3.15 25.58 14.48
N SER A 90 3.39 24.29 14.28
CA SER A 90 2.49 23.22 14.62
C SER A 90 3.20 22.11 15.41
N GLU A 91 2.44 21.42 16.26
CA GLU A 91 2.83 20.18 16.92
C GLU A 91 2.17 19.03 16.19
N TYR A 92 2.96 18.14 15.60
CA TYR A 92 2.48 16.96 14.87
C TYR A 92 2.67 15.72 15.71
N LYS A 93 1.65 14.87 15.74
CA LYS A 93 1.72 13.54 16.32
C LYS A 93 1.10 12.51 15.38
N CYS A 94 1.85 11.45 15.09
CA CYS A 94 1.42 10.34 14.25
C CYS A 94 0.74 9.26 15.08
N PHE A 95 -0.34 8.70 14.53
CA PHE A 95 -1.11 7.59 15.09
C PHE A 95 -1.31 6.54 14.01
N ILE A 96 -0.98 5.30 14.31
CA ILE A 96 -1.10 4.18 13.37
C ILE A 96 -2.45 3.53 13.53
N VAL A 97 -3.13 3.29 12.42
CA VAL A 97 -4.38 2.54 12.35
C VAL A 97 -4.25 1.41 11.35
N MET A 98 -4.29 0.18 11.85
CA MET A 98 -4.26 -1.02 11.03
C MET A 98 -5.68 -1.46 10.66
N ARG A 99 -5.91 -1.74 9.36
CA ARG A 99 -7.24 -2.11 8.88
C ARG A 99 -7.70 -3.49 9.35
N CYS A 100 -6.82 -4.47 9.37
CA CYS A 100 -7.17 -5.87 9.62
C CYS A 100 -6.59 -6.45 10.90
N TRP A 101 -5.69 -5.73 11.57
CA TRP A 101 -5.10 -6.13 12.85
C TRP A 101 -4.90 -4.92 13.76
N HIS A 102 -4.27 -5.10 14.90
CA HIS A 102 -4.00 -4.04 15.88
C HIS A 102 -2.80 -3.16 15.49
N PRO A 103 -2.81 -1.89 15.87
CA PRO A 103 -3.89 -1.16 16.56
C PRO A 103 -5.06 -0.80 15.60
N ARG A 104 -6.30 -1.06 16.03
CA ARG A 104 -7.51 -0.79 15.26
C ARG A 104 -8.03 0.65 15.50
N ALA A 105 -8.89 1.12 14.59
CA ALA A 105 -9.50 2.44 14.69
C ALA A 105 -10.23 2.68 16.04
N GLU A 106 -10.92 1.66 16.60
CA GLU A 106 -11.58 1.73 17.89
C GLU A 106 -10.63 2.00 19.06
N GLU A 107 -9.40 1.50 18.97
CA GLU A 107 -8.37 1.68 20.00
C GLU A 107 -7.75 3.08 19.87
N VAL A 108 -7.43 3.44 18.65
CA VAL A 108 -6.66 4.67 18.33
C VAL A 108 -7.48 5.94 18.52
N VAL A 109 -8.80 5.90 18.28
CA VAL A 109 -9.68 7.06 18.41
C VAL A 109 -9.60 7.73 19.79
N ASN A 110 -9.38 6.95 20.86
CA ASN A 110 -9.24 7.47 22.22
C ASN A 110 -7.87 8.12 22.44
N PHE A 111 -6.80 7.61 21.84
CA PHE A 111 -5.48 8.25 21.90
C PHE A 111 -5.48 9.60 21.18
N VAL A 112 -6.15 9.67 20.01
CA VAL A 112 -6.34 10.92 19.28
C VAL A 112 -7.16 11.92 20.09
N ARG A 113 -8.25 11.49 20.72
CA ARG A 113 -9.05 12.36 21.61
C ARG A 113 -8.21 12.93 22.76
N ASN A 114 -7.41 12.09 23.42
CA ASN A 114 -6.55 12.52 24.54
C ASN A 114 -5.44 13.48 24.09
N PHE A 115 -4.97 13.37 22.86
CA PHE A 115 -4.03 14.33 22.30
C PHE A 115 -4.69 15.71 22.06
N ASN A 116 -6.02 15.73 21.89
CA ASN A 116 -6.83 16.92 21.66
C ASN A 116 -6.32 17.79 20.51
N PRO A 117 -6.28 17.27 19.26
CA PRO A 117 -5.76 18.01 18.12
C PRO A 117 -6.77 19.06 17.62
N ASP A 118 -6.25 20.13 17.04
CA ASP A 118 -7.04 21.13 16.31
C ASP A 118 -7.46 20.61 14.93
N GLU A 119 -6.70 19.66 14.38
CA GLU A 119 -6.90 19.09 13.04
C GLU A 119 -6.43 17.63 12.98
N ILE A 120 -7.17 16.82 12.23
CA ILE A 120 -6.79 15.44 11.87
C ILE A 120 -6.46 15.39 10.38
N ILE A 121 -5.36 14.70 10.01
CA ILE A 121 -4.98 14.45 8.63
C ILE A 121 -4.89 12.95 8.42
N LEU A 122 -5.71 12.43 7.51
CA LEU A 122 -5.73 11.01 7.13
C LEU A 122 -4.69 10.78 6.03
N MET A 123 -3.70 9.94 6.32
CA MET A 123 -2.58 9.62 5.42
C MET A 123 -2.50 8.11 5.17
N PRO A 124 -3.09 7.60 4.07
CA PRO A 124 -2.92 6.21 3.67
C PRO A 124 -1.48 5.89 3.26
N LEU A 125 -0.91 4.82 3.81
CA LEU A 125 0.36 4.25 3.36
C LEU A 125 0.16 3.35 2.11
N TYR A 126 -0.80 3.73 1.28
CA TYR A 126 -1.12 3.16 -0.03
C TYR A 126 -1.00 4.27 -1.07
N PRO A 127 0.10 4.33 -1.83
CA PRO A 127 0.32 5.42 -2.78
C PRO A 127 -0.76 5.54 -3.85
N GLN A 128 -1.30 4.38 -4.28
CA GLN A 128 -2.39 4.26 -5.23
C GLN A 128 -3.69 3.96 -4.49
N TYR A 129 -4.74 4.72 -4.81
CA TYR A 129 -6.05 4.53 -4.21
C TYR A 129 -6.75 3.28 -4.76
N SER A 130 -7.32 2.49 -3.84
CA SER A 130 -8.37 1.52 -4.14
C SER A 130 -9.48 1.63 -3.09
N ALA A 131 -10.72 1.37 -3.52
CA ALA A 131 -11.84 1.22 -2.60
C ALA A 131 -11.62 0.08 -1.57
N ALA A 132 -10.78 -0.91 -1.92
CA ALA A 132 -10.45 -2.05 -1.08
C ALA A 132 -9.33 -1.77 -0.05
N THR A 133 -8.57 -0.69 -0.21
CA THR A 133 -7.47 -0.30 0.69
C THR A 133 -7.74 1.05 1.34
N SER A 134 -7.29 2.15 0.74
CA SER A 134 -7.49 3.50 1.27
C SER A 134 -8.95 3.79 1.56
N GLY A 135 -9.85 3.45 0.62
CA GLY A 135 -11.30 3.68 0.78
C GLY A 135 -11.87 2.94 1.99
N SER A 136 -11.52 1.66 2.19
CA SER A 136 -11.97 0.86 3.33
C SER A 136 -11.45 1.41 4.66
N SER A 137 -10.16 1.75 4.73
CA SER A 137 -9.53 2.28 5.94
C SER A 137 -10.09 3.64 6.36
N ILE A 138 -10.24 4.56 5.41
CA ILE A 138 -10.81 5.90 5.65
C ILE A 138 -12.27 5.80 6.09
N LYS A 139 -13.05 4.92 5.45
CA LYS A 139 -14.44 4.71 5.82
C LYS A 139 -14.57 4.18 7.25
N GLU A 140 -13.80 3.16 7.63
CA GLU A 140 -13.81 2.62 8.99
C GLU A 140 -13.47 3.72 10.02
N TRP A 141 -12.41 4.49 9.78
CA TRP A 141 -12.02 5.58 10.66
C TRP A 141 -13.16 6.61 10.86
N ARG A 142 -13.77 7.06 9.76
CA ARG A 142 -14.89 8.01 9.80
C ARG A 142 -16.10 7.44 10.55
N ASP A 143 -16.44 6.17 10.32
CA ASP A 143 -17.54 5.50 11.04
C ASP A 143 -17.26 5.41 12.56
N ILE A 144 -16.01 5.12 12.93
CA ILE A 144 -15.58 5.05 14.34
C ILE A 144 -15.56 6.45 14.99
N CYS A 145 -15.06 7.48 14.31
CA CYS A 145 -15.12 8.86 14.79
C CYS A 145 -16.56 9.29 15.04
N LYS A 146 -17.47 9.02 14.11
CA LYS A 146 -18.90 9.33 14.26
C LYS A 146 -19.52 8.60 15.46
N LYS A 147 -19.27 7.28 15.60
CA LYS A 147 -19.74 6.47 16.72
C LYS A 147 -19.26 7.00 18.07
N ASN A 148 -18.01 7.47 18.11
CA ASN A 148 -17.37 8.00 19.31
C ASN A 148 -17.54 9.51 19.50
N LYS A 149 -18.32 10.20 18.65
CA LYS A 149 -18.52 11.65 18.69
C LYS A 149 -17.20 12.45 18.71
N LEU A 150 -16.24 12.01 17.89
CA LEU A 150 -14.99 12.74 17.68
C LEU A 150 -15.17 13.68 16.46
N GLU A 151 -15.59 14.91 16.73
CA GLU A 151 -15.92 15.94 15.73
C GLU A 151 -14.76 16.94 15.65
N ILE A 152 -13.71 16.59 14.90
CA ILE A 152 -12.54 17.45 14.67
C ILE A 152 -12.40 17.64 13.17
N LYS A 153 -12.00 18.84 12.74
CA LYS A 153 -11.70 19.13 11.35
C LYS A 153 -10.76 18.05 10.79
N THR A 154 -11.21 17.34 9.78
CA THR A 154 -10.46 16.20 9.23
C THR A 154 -10.21 16.42 7.75
N ASN A 155 -8.95 16.35 7.34
CA ASN A 155 -8.51 16.37 5.96
C ASN A 155 -7.97 15.01 5.54
N THR A 156 -8.12 14.66 4.27
CA THR A 156 -7.72 13.33 3.76
C THR A 156 -6.81 13.48 2.55
N ILE A 157 -5.63 12.87 2.61
CA ILE A 157 -4.77 12.67 1.45
C ILE A 157 -5.32 11.45 0.72
N CYS A 158 -5.83 11.66 -0.52
CA CYS A 158 -6.47 10.59 -1.29
C CYS A 158 -5.46 9.53 -1.73
N CYS A 159 -4.43 9.96 -2.45
CA CYS A 159 -3.38 9.14 -3.05
C CYS A 159 -2.25 10.04 -3.56
N TYR A 160 -1.11 9.45 -3.92
CA TYR A 160 0.06 10.19 -4.39
C TYR A 160 0.89 9.40 -5.43
N PRO A 161 0.22 8.78 -6.43
CA PRO A 161 0.85 7.81 -7.34
C PRO A 161 1.97 8.42 -8.19
N THR A 162 1.94 9.74 -8.41
CA THR A 162 2.89 10.45 -9.27
C THR A 162 3.59 11.60 -8.54
N ASP A 163 3.65 11.57 -7.21
CA ASP A 163 4.42 12.56 -6.46
C ASP A 163 5.91 12.48 -6.83
N ASP A 164 6.57 13.64 -6.97
CA ASP A 164 7.94 13.69 -7.47
C ASP A 164 8.94 13.04 -6.53
N ASN A 165 8.76 13.22 -5.20
CA ASN A 165 9.64 12.61 -4.21
C ASN A 165 9.37 11.10 -4.09
N PHE A 166 8.11 10.64 -4.21
CA PHE A 166 7.76 9.22 -4.28
C PHE A 166 8.43 8.54 -5.48
N VAL A 167 8.38 9.17 -6.66
CA VAL A 167 9.06 8.69 -7.86
C VAL A 167 10.57 8.67 -7.68
N LEU A 168 11.14 9.71 -7.05
CA LEU A 168 12.57 9.79 -6.75
C LEU A 168 13.03 8.69 -5.80
N ALA A 169 12.24 8.39 -4.75
CA ALA A 169 12.52 7.30 -3.83
C ALA A 169 12.63 5.94 -4.56
N HIS A 170 11.66 5.62 -5.41
CA HIS A 170 11.72 4.40 -6.23
C HIS A 170 12.91 4.38 -7.19
N LYS A 171 13.17 5.51 -7.86
CA LYS A 171 14.31 5.64 -8.76
C LYS A 171 15.63 5.32 -8.04
N GLU A 172 15.84 5.88 -6.85
CA GLU A 172 17.06 5.65 -6.06
C GLU A 172 17.23 4.17 -5.70
N GLU A 173 16.17 3.53 -5.19
CA GLU A 173 16.24 2.12 -4.82
C GLU A 173 16.44 1.21 -6.04
N ILE A 174 15.83 1.52 -7.17
CA ILE A 174 16.04 0.79 -8.43
C ILE A 174 17.49 0.94 -8.91
N ILE A 175 18.00 2.16 -9.00
CA ILE A 175 19.37 2.42 -9.47
C ILE A 175 20.40 1.70 -8.62
N LYS A 176 20.25 1.66 -7.29
CA LYS A 176 21.14 0.89 -6.41
C LYS A 176 21.22 -0.59 -6.78
N LYS A 177 20.14 -1.16 -7.35
CA LYS A 177 20.03 -2.59 -7.67
C LYS A 177 20.44 -2.92 -9.12
N ILE A 178 20.24 -2.01 -10.06
CA ILE A 178 20.54 -2.25 -11.48
C ILE A 178 21.90 -1.70 -11.91
N ASN A 179 22.63 -0.99 -11.03
CA ASN A 179 23.94 -0.46 -11.34
C ASN A 179 24.88 -1.59 -11.77
N ASN A 180 25.48 -1.46 -12.97
CA ASN A 180 26.35 -2.45 -13.59
C ASN A 180 25.69 -3.79 -13.98
N LEU A 181 24.36 -3.88 -14.05
CA LEU A 181 23.66 -5.04 -14.58
C LEU A 181 23.51 -4.95 -16.10
N GLU A 182 23.80 -6.04 -16.77
CA GLU A 182 23.54 -6.26 -18.19
C GLU A 182 22.46 -7.33 -18.35
N ASN A 183 21.72 -7.32 -19.47
CA ASN A 183 20.73 -8.32 -19.85
C ASN A 183 19.69 -8.61 -18.72
N PHE A 184 19.13 -7.56 -18.13
CA PHE A 184 18.10 -7.69 -17.10
C PHE A 184 16.70 -7.33 -17.61
N LYS A 185 15.68 -7.88 -16.95
CA LYS A 185 14.29 -7.47 -17.08
C LYS A 185 13.84 -6.77 -15.81
N LEU A 186 13.43 -5.51 -15.92
CA LEU A 186 12.85 -4.76 -14.82
C LEU A 186 11.34 -5.04 -14.75
N ILE A 187 10.90 -5.73 -13.70
CA ILE A 187 9.50 -6.12 -13.50
C ILE A 187 8.93 -5.30 -12.35
N PHE A 188 7.99 -4.39 -12.65
CA PHE A 188 7.19 -3.75 -11.61
C PHE A 188 6.06 -4.69 -11.24
N SER A 189 5.98 -5.05 -9.96
CA SER A 189 4.92 -5.92 -9.44
C SER A 189 4.02 -5.16 -8.47
N ALA A 190 2.72 -5.19 -8.73
CA ALA A 190 1.70 -4.64 -7.86
C ALA A 190 0.74 -5.74 -7.42
N HIS A 191 0.09 -5.58 -6.27
CA HIS A 191 -0.96 -6.52 -5.85
C HIS A 191 -2.10 -6.53 -6.87
N GLY A 192 -2.53 -7.72 -7.29
CA GLY A 192 -3.62 -7.88 -8.24
C GLY A 192 -4.97 -7.45 -7.66
N LEU A 193 -5.87 -6.97 -8.52
CA LEU A 193 -7.28 -6.79 -8.20
C LEU A 193 -8.15 -7.56 -9.18
N PRO A 194 -9.33 -8.06 -8.76
CA PRO A 194 -10.29 -8.62 -9.71
C PRO A 194 -10.71 -7.58 -10.75
N GLU A 195 -10.70 -7.96 -12.04
CA GLU A 195 -11.11 -7.06 -13.14
C GLU A 195 -12.46 -6.38 -12.90
N LYS A 196 -13.38 -7.08 -12.22
CA LYS A 196 -14.69 -6.51 -11.88
C LYS A 196 -14.61 -5.24 -11.03
N ASN A 197 -13.55 -5.07 -10.21
CA ASN A 197 -13.37 -3.89 -9.39
C ASN A 197 -13.01 -2.69 -10.27
N ILE A 198 -12.10 -2.89 -11.23
CA ILE A 198 -11.72 -1.87 -12.20
C ILE A 198 -12.91 -1.48 -13.09
N LYS A 199 -13.66 -2.48 -13.60
CA LYS A 199 -14.88 -2.23 -14.39
C LYS A 199 -15.97 -1.49 -13.61
N LYS A 200 -15.93 -1.53 -12.28
CA LYS A 200 -16.80 -0.75 -11.39
C LYS A 200 -16.24 0.61 -11.02
N GLY A 201 -15.20 1.07 -11.72
CA GLY A 201 -14.64 2.41 -11.60
C GLY A 201 -13.56 2.59 -10.53
N ASP A 202 -12.93 1.49 -10.04
CA ASP A 202 -11.76 1.61 -9.14
C ASP A 202 -10.54 2.12 -9.91
N PRO A 203 -9.88 3.21 -9.50
CA PRO A 203 -8.77 3.81 -10.24
C PRO A 203 -7.43 3.11 -10.05
N TYR A 204 -7.34 2.10 -9.21
CA TYR A 204 -6.09 1.49 -8.75
C TYR A 204 -5.15 1.12 -9.90
N GLN A 205 -5.64 0.32 -10.86
CA GLN A 205 -4.82 -0.14 -11.98
C GLN A 205 -4.22 1.04 -12.76
N TRP A 206 -5.06 2.02 -13.12
CA TRP A 206 -4.61 3.21 -13.83
C TRP A 206 -3.57 4.01 -13.02
N GLN A 207 -3.78 4.17 -11.71
CA GLN A 207 -2.83 4.88 -10.85
C GLN A 207 -1.49 4.14 -10.73
N VAL A 208 -1.49 2.81 -10.68
CA VAL A 208 -0.27 2.00 -10.73
C VAL A 208 0.47 2.20 -12.06
N GLU A 209 -0.25 2.16 -13.19
CA GLU A 209 0.30 2.43 -14.52
C GLU A 209 0.95 3.82 -14.59
N GLN A 210 0.30 4.86 -14.04
CA GLN A 210 0.87 6.21 -13.97
C GLN A 210 2.14 6.27 -13.10
N SER A 211 2.15 5.56 -11.96
CA SER A 211 3.35 5.47 -11.10
C SER A 211 4.53 4.88 -11.87
N VAL A 212 4.31 3.74 -12.50
CA VAL A 212 5.36 3.01 -13.25
C VAL A 212 5.87 3.84 -14.43
N ASP A 213 4.96 4.42 -15.24
CA ASP A 213 5.34 5.26 -16.37
C ASP A 213 6.25 6.44 -15.94
N LYS A 214 5.88 7.11 -14.84
CA LYS A 214 6.66 8.22 -14.32
C LYS A 214 8.01 7.79 -13.76
N ILE A 215 8.07 6.65 -13.07
CA ILE A 215 9.33 6.08 -12.56
C ILE A 215 10.24 5.70 -13.73
N VAL A 216 9.75 4.96 -14.72
CA VAL A 216 10.52 4.55 -15.90
C VAL A 216 11.09 5.76 -16.62
N LYS A 217 10.27 6.79 -16.88
CA LYS A 217 10.75 8.05 -17.47
C LYS A 217 11.84 8.72 -16.63
N SER A 218 11.75 8.64 -15.31
CA SER A 218 12.73 9.24 -14.39
C SER A 218 14.07 8.53 -14.38
N LEU A 219 14.12 7.23 -14.70
CA LEU A 219 15.36 6.43 -14.78
C LEU A 219 16.27 6.92 -15.89
N LYS A 220 15.72 7.46 -16.99
CA LYS A 220 16.48 7.97 -18.16
C LYS A 220 17.41 6.93 -18.79
N ILE A 221 17.04 5.64 -18.72
CA ILE A 221 17.78 4.54 -19.34
C ILE A 221 17.19 4.31 -20.73
N LYS A 222 18.05 4.43 -21.76
CA LYS A 222 17.66 4.18 -23.15
C LYS A 222 17.36 2.69 -23.34
N ASP A 223 16.27 2.39 -24.07
CA ASP A 223 15.87 1.02 -24.43
C ASP A 223 15.72 0.08 -23.20
N LEU A 224 15.29 0.64 -22.04
CA LEU A 224 15.06 -0.13 -20.83
C LEU A 224 14.03 -1.23 -21.06
N ASP A 225 14.42 -2.48 -20.82
CA ASP A 225 13.53 -3.63 -20.91
C ASP A 225 12.73 -3.81 -19.60
N TRP A 226 11.50 -3.33 -19.60
CA TRP A 226 10.64 -3.34 -18.42
C TRP A 226 9.21 -3.82 -18.70
N ILE A 227 8.48 -4.20 -17.66
CA ILE A 227 7.06 -4.52 -17.70
C ILE A 227 6.39 -4.27 -16.36
N LEU A 228 5.10 -3.91 -16.38
CA LEU A 228 4.21 -3.92 -15.22
C LEU A 228 3.45 -5.24 -15.18
N SER A 229 3.39 -5.87 -14.02
CA SER A 229 2.68 -7.13 -13.76
C SER A 229 1.96 -7.11 -12.42
N TYR A 230 1.12 -8.12 -12.18
CA TYR A 230 0.28 -8.18 -10.99
C TYR A 230 0.41 -9.54 -10.30
N GLN A 231 0.68 -9.49 -8.99
CA GLN A 231 0.92 -10.64 -8.11
C GLN A 231 -0.31 -11.01 -7.26
N SER A 232 -0.18 -12.07 -6.45
CA SER A 232 -1.16 -12.49 -5.41
C SER A 232 -2.54 -12.81 -5.97
N ARG A 233 -2.61 -13.38 -7.13
CA ARG A 233 -3.85 -13.74 -7.85
C ARG A 233 -4.37 -15.06 -7.30
N VAL A 234 -5.51 -15.04 -6.62
CA VAL A 234 -6.07 -16.23 -5.94
C VAL A 234 -7.51 -16.51 -6.32
N GLY A 235 -7.83 -17.81 -6.39
CA GLY A 235 -9.18 -18.30 -6.65
C GLY A 235 -9.64 -18.15 -8.10
N PRO A 236 -10.93 -18.37 -8.38
CA PRO A 236 -11.45 -18.49 -9.75
C PRO A 236 -11.81 -17.15 -10.41
N LEU A 237 -11.49 -16.02 -9.76
CA LEU A 237 -11.82 -14.71 -10.32
C LEU A 237 -10.88 -14.36 -11.46
N LYS A 238 -11.37 -13.56 -12.40
CA LYS A 238 -10.53 -12.94 -13.41
C LYS A 238 -9.86 -11.71 -12.82
N TRP A 239 -8.54 -11.71 -12.83
CA TRP A 239 -7.67 -10.68 -12.24
C TRP A 239 -7.06 -9.80 -13.33
N ILE A 240 -6.72 -8.57 -12.99
CA ILE A 240 -5.90 -7.72 -13.85
C ILE A 240 -4.55 -8.40 -14.10
N GLY A 241 -3.92 -8.10 -15.22
CA GLY A 241 -2.68 -8.77 -15.64
C GLY A 241 -1.79 -7.87 -16.50
N PRO A 242 -0.66 -8.41 -16.93
CA PRO A 242 -0.21 -9.80 -16.86
C PRO A 242 0.15 -10.28 -15.46
N SER A 243 0.24 -11.62 -15.27
CA SER A 243 0.67 -12.26 -14.02
C SER A 243 2.17 -12.07 -13.82
N THR A 244 2.59 -11.76 -12.59
CA THR A 244 4.02 -11.65 -12.26
C THR A 244 4.72 -13.00 -12.44
N GLU A 245 4.09 -14.12 -12.05
CA GLU A 245 4.64 -15.46 -12.22
C GLU A 245 4.91 -15.77 -13.71
N ASP A 246 3.94 -15.49 -14.60
CA ASP A 246 4.08 -15.76 -16.03
C ASP A 246 5.24 -14.97 -16.63
N ILE A 247 5.38 -13.68 -16.25
CA ILE A 247 6.46 -12.82 -16.71
C ILE A 247 7.83 -13.28 -16.19
N ILE A 248 7.91 -13.73 -14.93
CA ILE A 248 9.13 -14.30 -14.37
C ILE A 248 9.54 -15.55 -15.17
N VAL A 249 8.62 -16.51 -15.38
CA VAL A 249 8.89 -17.76 -16.11
C VAL A 249 9.36 -17.47 -17.53
N GLU A 250 8.69 -16.58 -18.25
CA GLU A 250 9.04 -16.22 -19.63
C GLU A 250 10.47 -15.65 -19.72
N ASN A 251 10.79 -14.67 -18.88
CA ASN A 251 12.10 -14.00 -18.95
C ASN A 251 13.23 -14.82 -18.34
N SER A 252 12.95 -15.69 -17.36
CA SER A 252 13.92 -16.66 -16.85
C SER A 252 14.35 -17.66 -17.91
N LYS A 253 13.43 -18.19 -18.72
CA LYS A 253 13.74 -19.08 -19.86
C LYS A 253 14.61 -18.41 -20.94
N LEU A 254 14.58 -17.08 -21.02
CA LEU A 254 15.47 -16.29 -21.90
C LEU A 254 16.83 -16.01 -21.26
N GLY A 255 17.12 -16.55 -20.07
CA GLY A 255 18.38 -16.35 -19.35
C GLY A 255 18.58 -14.90 -18.89
N LYS A 256 17.52 -14.14 -18.68
CA LYS A 256 17.63 -12.76 -18.17
C LYS A 256 17.82 -12.73 -16.65
N HIS A 257 18.54 -11.73 -16.18
CA HIS A 257 18.50 -11.33 -14.77
C HIS A 257 17.16 -10.66 -14.47
N ILE A 258 16.42 -11.16 -13.48
CA ILE A 258 15.15 -10.57 -13.04
C ILE A 258 15.41 -9.52 -11.97
N VAL A 259 14.94 -8.30 -12.20
CA VAL A 259 14.92 -7.24 -11.20
C VAL A 259 13.46 -6.89 -10.88
N LEU A 260 12.99 -7.26 -9.68
CA LEU A 260 11.59 -7.10 -9.28
C LEU A 260 11.41 -5.88 -8.37
N VAL A 261 10.43 -5.04 -8.67
CA VAL A 261 10.10 -3.80 -7.94
C VAL A 261 8.70 -3.86 -7.37
N PRO A 262 8.51 -3.90 -6.03
CA PRO A 262 7.19 -3.85 -5.40
C PRO A 262 6.65 -2.41 -5.44
N ILE A 263 5.85 -2.06 -6.44
CA ILE A 263 5.44 -0.67 -6.70
C ILE A 263 4.29 -0.18 -5.80
N ALA A 264 3.45 -1.07 -5.30
CA ALA A 264 2.28 -0.72 -4.49
C ALA A 264 2.49 -0.91 -2.98
N PHE A 265 3.68 -1.33 -2.57
CA PHE A 265 4.05 -1.62 -1.18
C PHE A 265 5.14 -0.66 -0.69
N VAL A 266 4.87 0.02 0.40
CA VAL A 266 5.80 0.97 1.00
C VAL A 266 6.45 0.46 2.28
N SER A 267 6.03 -0.72 2.77
CA SER A 267 6.61 -1.45 3.89
C SER A 267 6.76 -2.92 3.54
N GLU A 268 7.76 -3.60 4.09
CA GLU A 268 7.91 -5.04 3.94
C GLU A 268 6.85 -5.80 4.74
N HIS A 269 6.40 -6.92 4.22
CA HIS A 269 5.40 -7.80 4.81
C HIS A 269 5.46 -9.19 4.17
N SER A 270 4.50 -10.08 4.46
CA SER A 270 4.54 -11.46 3.95
C SER A 270 4.57 -11.55 2.42
N GLU A 271 3.91 -10.65 1.70
CA GLU A 271 3.90 -10.69 0.23
C GLU A 271 5.25 -10.24 -0.36
N THR A 272 5.98 -9.33 0.27
CA THR A 272 7.30 -8.92 -0.22
C THR A 272 8.40 -9.90 0.22
N LEU A 273 8.37 -10.37 1.47
CA LEU A 273 9.44 -11.17 2.05
C LEU A 273 9.28 -12.69 1.80
N VAL A 274 8.09 -13.18 1.51
CA VAL A 274 7.86 -14.59 1.20
C VAL A 274 7.52 -14.75 -0.28
N GLU A 275 6.44 -14.15 -0.77
CA GLU A 275 6.03 -14.32 -2.17
C GLU A 275 7.11 -13.80 -3.14
N LEU A 276 7.64 -12.56 -2.92
CA LEU A 276 8.62 -11.99 -3.84
C LEU A 276 10.05 -12.50 -3.58
N ASP A 277 10.50 -12.62 -2.32
CA ASP A 277 11.90 -12.98 -2.03
C ASP A 277 12.16 -14.49 -2.06
N ILE A 278 11.17 -15.33 -1.71
CA ILE A 278 11.32 -16.78 -1.63
C ILE A 278 10.64 -17.46 -2.82
N GLU A 279 9.31 -17.36 -2.92
CA GLU A 279 8.53 -18.13 -3.90
C GLU A 279 8.86 -17.73 -5.35
N TYR A 280 8.95 -16.43 -5.64
CA TYR A 280 9.27 -15.94 -6.99
C TYR A 280 10.74 -16.13 -7.33
N LYS A 281 11.65 -16.05 -6.36
CA LYS A 281 13.04 -16.41 -6.57
C LYS A 281 13.19 -17.88 -6.93
N GLU A 282 12.55 -18.79 -6.17
CA GLU A 282 12.53 -20.22 -6.50
C GLU A 282 11.93 -20.50 -7.88
N LEU A 283 10.85 -19.78 -8.24
CA LEU A 283 10.23 -19.89 -9.56
C LEU A 283 11.20 -19.46 -10.66
N ALA A 284 11.91 -18.35 -10.48
CA ALA A 284 12.91 -17.85 -11.41
C ALA A 284 14.07 -18.86 -11.58
N ASP A 285 14.64 -19.34 -10.47
CA ASP A 285 15.76 -20.29 -10.45
C ASP A 285 15.38 -21.61 -11.17
N LYS A 286 14.18 -22.15 -10.91
CA LYS A 286 13.66 -23.37 -11.58
C LYS A 286 13.47 -23.22 -13.09
N ASN A 287 13.34 -21.99 -13.59
CA ASN A 287 13.14 -21.69 -15.01
C ASN A 287 14.39 -21.15 -15.72
N GLY A 288 15.57 -21.22 -15.07
CA GLY A 288 16.85 -20.88 -15.70
C GLY A 288 17.22 -19.40 -15.63
N CYS A 289 16.66 -18.66 -14.67
CA CYS A 289 17.08 -17.28 -14.42
C CYS A 289 18.58 -17.22 -14.08
N THR A 290 19.31 -16.27 -14.67
CA THR A 290 20.76 -16.11 -14.37
C THR A 290 20.98 -15.50 -13.00
N ASN A 291 20.12 -14.60 -12.59
CA ASN A 291 20.12 -13.99 -11.25
C ASN A 291 18.75 -13.35 -10.96
N TYR A 292 18.40 -13.26 -9.68
CA TYR A 292 17.17 -12.64 -9.21
C TYR A 292 17.47 -11.60 -8.13
N THR A 293 16.97 -10.39 -8.33
CA THR A 293 17.15 -9.28 -7.40
C THR A 293 15.80 -8.62 -7.12
N ARG A 294 15.45 -8.41 -5.85
CA ARG A 294 14.31 -7.58 -5.49
C ARG A 294 14.76 -6.22 -4.98
N VAL A 295 14.10 -5.17 -5.47
CA VAL A 295 14.23 -3.81 -4.95
C VAL A 295 13.43 -3.72 -3.65
N PRO A 296 13.98 -3.22 -2.53
CA PRO A 296 13.26 -3.15 -1.26
C PRO A 296 12.04 -2.23 -1.34
N ALA A 297 11.05 -2.46 -0.48
CA ALA A 297 9.99 -1.49 -0.22
C ALA A 297 10.60 -0.19 0.34
N LEU A 298 9.92 0.94 0.15
CA LEU A 298 10.51 2.26 0.45
C LEU A 298 10.85 2.49 1.93
N GLY A 299 10.12 1.86 2.85
CA GLY A 299 10.40 1.95 4.29
C GLY A 299 10.52 3.41 4.76
N THR A 300 11.67 3.73 5.35
CA THR A 300 12.01 5.08 5.83
C THR A 300 12.90 5.85 4.84
N ASN A 301 12.89 5.51 3.53
CA ASN A 301 13.63 6.28 2.53
C ASN A 301 13.32 7.77 2.66
N GLU A 302 14.36 8.63 2.69
CA GLU A 302 14.23 10.06 2.96
C GLU A 302 13.27 10.77 2.00
N ASN A 303 13.30 10.43 0.72
CA ASN A 303 12.39 11.00 -0.28
C ASN A 303 10.96 10.51 -0.08
N TYR A 304 10.77 9.27 0.37
CA TYR A 304 9.42 8.78 0.70
C TYR A 304 8.85 9.47 1.95
N ILE A 305 9.63 9.63 3.01
CA ILE A 305 9.22 10.41 4.21
C ILE A 305 8.94 11.87 3.81
N LYS A 306 9.77 12.45 2.94
CA LYS A 306 9.56 13.80 2.40
C LYS A 306 8.26 13.90 1.59
N THR A 307 7.90 12.87 0.80
CA THR A 307 6.60 12.81 0.10
C THR A 307 5.45 13.04 1.09
N MET A 308 5.42 12.24 2.16
CA MET A 308 4.35 12.34 3.16
C MET A 308 4.34 13.69 3.87
N ALA A 309 5.52 14.18 4.28
CA ALA A 309 5.64 15.47 4.95
C ALA A 309 5.20 16.64 4.06
N ASP A 310 5.64 16.66 2.80
CA ASP A 310 5.25 17.70 1.83
C ASP A 310 3.72 17.70 1.58
N LEU A 311 3.10 16.54 1.43
CA LEU A 311 1.65 16.42 1.25
C LEU A 311 0.87 16.91 2.47
N ILE A 312 1.39 16.70 3.69
CA ILE A 312 0.76 17.14 4.93
C ILE A 312 0.93 18.66 5.16
N ILE A 313 2.13 19.20 4.91
CA ILE A 313 2.45 20.62 5.16
C ILE A 313 1.88 21.50 4.05
N LYS A 314 2.09 21.14 2.78
CA LYS A 314 1.72 21.95 1.61
C LYS A 314 0.24 21.88 1.23
N LYS A 315 -0.58 21.17 1.99
CA LYS A 315 -2.03 21.11 1.76
C LYS A 315 -2.71 22.49 1.66
N GLN A 316 -2.13 23.52 2.28
CA GLN A 316 -2.65 24.89 2.28
C GLN A 316 -2.54 25.58 0.89
N ASP A 317 -1.67 25.06 0.00
CA ASP A 317 -1.46 25.61 -1.34
C ASP A 317 -2.51 25.13 -2.36
N TYR A 318 -3.34 24.16 -1.97
CA TYR A 318 -4.44 23.65 -2.80
C TYR A 318 -5.75 24.29 -2.32
N ASN A 319 -6.25 25.27 -3.08
CA ASN A 319 -7.60 25.85 -2.90
C ASN A 319 -8.68 24.80 -3.20
N PHE A 320 -8.91 23.88 -2.28
CA PHE A 320 -9.98 22.88 -2.39
C PHE A 320 -11.07 23.15 -1.35
N ASN A 321 -12.31 23.31 -1.83
CA ASN A 321 -13.50 23.43 -0.99
C ASN A 321 -13.95 22.03 -0.51
N GLY A 322 -13.12 21.32 0.29
CA GLY A 322 -13.47 19.99 0.77
C GLY A 322 -12.37 19.33 1.61
N ASP A 323 -12.72 18.19 2.23
CA ASP A 323 -11.85 17.43 3.13
C ASP A 323 -10.82 16.54 2.40
N LEU A 324 -10.74 16.61 1.05
CA LEU A 324 -9.87 15.78 0.22
C LEU A 324 -8.77 16.59 -0.45
N PHE A 325 -7.54 16.06 -0.36
CA PHE A 325 -6.40 16.57 -1.15
C PHE A 325 -6.22 15.67 -2.37
N PRO A 326 -6.52 16.17 -3.58
CA PRO A 326 -6.33 15.41 -4.79
C PRO A 326 -4.83 15.26 -5.08
N PRO A 327 -4.44 14.17 -5.76
CA PRO A 327 -3.09 14.05 -6.31
C PRO A 327 -2.86 15.10 -7.41
N LYS A 328 -1.58 15.34 -7.74
CA LYS A 328 -1.20 16.19 -8.89
C LYS A 328 -1.80 15.73 -10.22
N ILE A 329 -2.24 14.47 -10.31
CA ILE A 329 -2.85 13.86 -11.47
C ILE A 329 -4.32 13.55 -11.17
N GLN A 330 -5.21 14.05 -12.01
CA GLN A 330 -6.64 13.81 -11.90
C GLN A 330 -7.01 12.51 -12.59
N CYS A 331 -7.74 11.63 -11.87
CA CYS A 331 -8.27 10.41 -12.45
C CYS A 331 -9.27 10.73 -13.59
N PRO A 332 -9.23 9.97 -14.71
CA PRO A 332 -10.29 10.04 -15.73
C PRO A 332 -11.69 9.77 -15.16
N ASN A 333 -12.71 10.41 -15.73
CA ASN A 333 -14.11 10.37 -15.25
C ASN A 333 -14.72 8.97 -15.16
N GLN A 334 -14.20 8.01 -15.92
CA GLN A 334 -14.65 6.61 -15.86
C GLN A 334 -14.35 5.93 -14.52
N PHE A 335 -13.42 6.45 -13.74
CA PHE A 335 -13.05 5.89 -12.42
C PHE A 335 -13.94 6.46 -11.31
N THR A 336 -15.24 6.19 -11.41
CA THR A 336 -16.29 6.74 -10.54
C THR A 336 -16.11 6.45 -9.04
N LYS A 337 -15.22 5.53 -8.66
CA LYS A 337 -14.85 5.28 -7.27
C LYS A 337 -13.67 6.11 -6.78
N CYS A 338 -13.06 6.90 -7.65
CA CYS A 338 -12.06 7.87 -7.20
C CYS A 338 -12.75 8.95 -6.36
N PRO A 339 -12.40 9.11 -5.09
CA PRO A 339 -13.09 10.09 -4.24
C PRO A 339 -12.87 11.53 -4.71
N CYS A 340 -11.79 11.81 -5.45
CA CYS A 340 -11.47 13.14 -5.96
C CYS A 340 -12.30 13.57 -7.18
N LEU A 341 -13.08 12.66 -7.79
CA LEU A 341 -13.98 13.00 -8.90
C LEU A 341 -15.39 13.41 -8.45
N ASN A 342 -15.77 13.02 -7.23
CA ASN A 342 -17.13 13.22 -6.71
C ASN A 342 -17.21 14.38 -5.70
N TYR A 343 -16.22 15.25 -5.69
CA TYR A 343 -16.18 16.47 -4.90
C TYR A 343 -16.62 17.66 -5.78
N GLU A 344 -17.91 17.88 -5.87
CA GLU A 344 -18.55 19.16 -6.17
C GLU A 344 -18.95 19.89 -4.88
#